data_46c4dc631d5a641a3a405e860700f6cb
#
_entry.id   46c4dc631d5a641a3a405e860700f6cb
#
_cell.length_a   1.000
_cell.length_b   1.000
_cell.length_c   1.000
_cell.angle_alpha   90.00
_cell.angle_beta   90.00
_cell.angle_gamma   90.00
#
_symmetry.space_group_name_H-M   'P 1'
#
loop_
_entity.id
_entity.type
_entity.pdbx_description
1 polymer ?
#
loop_
_entity_poly.entity_id
_entity_poly.type
_entity_poly.pdbx_seq_one_letter_code
_entity_poly.pdbx_strand_id
1 'polypeptide(L)'
;VVIFYAEMMIYFAAILILYRRIYKNASMLLLNNMCMLLSVGFIMLCRLDIASANKQLLIVACGSAVALVIPVMIRRMKFLKDLTWVYAGLGVVLLGAVLVLAQTSYGAKLSLMGIQPSEVIKLTFVFFMASLLAREVTFKKVVLATIVAGLHVGILVLSRDLGSAVIFFVAYLVLIYVSTRKPAYLCIGIAGGTAGAVVAYHLFGHVRQRVSAWKDPMAVYQNEGYQIVQSLFAIGTGGWFGMGLCQGSPEK
;
A
#
# COMPACT_ATOMS: atom_id res chain seq x y z
N VAL A 1 -19.67 -11.83 -19.69
CA VAL A 1 -18.29 -12.36 -19.54
C VAL A 1 -17.47 -12.03 -20.77
N VAL A 2 -17.85 -12.46 -21.98
CA VAL A 2 -17.05 -12.24 -23.22
C VAL A 2 -16.81 -10.75 -23.49
N ILE A 3 -17.84 -9.92 -23.33
CA ILE A 3 -17.75 -8.46 -23.50
C ILE A 3 -16.74 -7.88 -22.49
N PHE A 4 -16.79 -8.28 -21.24
CA PHE A 4 -15.84 -7.84 -20.21
C PHE A 4 -14.37 -8.17 -20.55
N TYR A 5 -14.11 -9.38 -21.06
CA TYR A 5 -12.76 -9.75 -21.49
C TYR A 5 -12.29 -8.94 -22.71
N ALA A 6 -13.20 -8.62 -23.64
CA ALA A 6 -12.87 -7.74 -24.76
C ALA A 6 -12.51 -6.32 -24.28
N GLU A 7 -13.31 -5.74 -23.38
CA GLU A 7 -13.04 -4.43 -22.75
C GLU A 7 -11.69 -4.42 -22.00
N MET A 8 -11.40 -5.47 -21.23
CA MET A 8 -10.13 -5.65 -20.55
C MET A 8 -8.94 -5.67 -21.51
N MET A 9 -9.05 -6.41 -22.61
CA MET A 9 -7.99 -6.48 -23.62
C MET A 9 -7.78 -5.15 -24.34
N ILE A 10 -8.85 -4.44 -24.67
CA ILE A 10 -8.80 -3.08 -25.23
C ILE A 10 -8.13 -2.13 -24.26
N TYR A 11 -8.47 -2.18 -22.99
CA TYR A 11 -7.86 -1.36 -21.95
C TYR A 11 -6.35 -1.62 -21.86
N PHE A 12 -5.89 -2.88 -21.80
CA PHE A 12 -4.47 -3.20 -21.73
C PHE A 12 -3.70 -2.74 -22.97
N ALA A 13 -4.26 -2.97 -24.16
CA ALA A 13 -3.66 -2.47 -25.39
C ALA A 13 -3.55 -0.94 -25.39
N ALA A 14 -4.61 -0.24 -25.00
CA ALA A 14 -4.63 1.21 -24.94
C ALA A 14 -3.58 1.77 -23.98
N ILE A 15 -3.48 1.24 -22.74
CA ILE A 15 -2.54 1.73 -21.75
C ILE A 15 -1.07 1.48 -22.18
N LEU A 16 -0.77 0.33 -22.76
CA LEU A 16 0.57 0.01 -23.26
C LEU A 16 0.97 0.93 -24.42
N ILE A 17 0.05 1.19 -25.35
CA ILE A 17 0.29 2.09 -26.49
C ILE A 17 0.48 3.52 -26.01
N LEU A 18 -0.38 4.01 -25.09
CA LEU A 18 -0.31 5.35 -24.55
C LEU A 18 1.01 5.60 -23.82
N TYR A 19 1.41 4.71 -22.93
CA TYR A 19 2.68 4.84 -22.19
C TYR A 19 3.87 4.82 -23.15
N ARG A 20 3.88 3.93 -24.14
CA ARG A 20 4.95 3.86 -25.13
C ARG A 20 5.07 5.13 -25.97
N ARG A 21 3.93 5.78 -26.30
CA ARG A 21 3.92 7.04 -27.06
C ARG A 21 4.28 8.25 -26.23
N ILE A 22 3.74 8.34 -25.01
CA ILE A 22 3.91 9.54 -24.16
C ILE A 22 5.25 9.50 -23.41
N TYR A 23 5.66 8.32 -22.92
CA TYR A 23 6.82 8.13 -22.05
C TYR A 23 7.83 7.15 -22.67
N LYS A 24 8.62 7.62 -23.64
CA LYS A 24 9.60 6.78 -24.38
C LYS A 24 10.62 6.08 -23.47
N ASN A 25 10.94 6.66 -22.31
CA ASN A 25 11.92 6.14 -21.35
C ASN A 25 11.27 5.40 -20.16
N ALA A 26 9.96 5.14 -20.20
CA ALA A 26 9.31 4.37 -19.13
C ALA A 26 9.69 2.89 -19.23
N SER A 27 9.86 2.24 -18.07
CA SER A 27 10.09 0.80 -18.01
C SER A 27 8.82 0.04 -18.44
N MET A 28 8.83 -0.48 -19.66
CA MET A 28 7.73 -1.29 -20.17
C MET A 28 7.57 -2.61 -19.38
N LEU A 29 8.66 -3.10 -18.78
CA LEU A 29 8.60 -4.29 -17.92
C LEU A 29 7.70 -4.06 -16.69
N LEU A 30 7.82 -2.89 -16.04
CA LEU A 30 6.96 -2.54 -14.91
C LEU A 30 5.49 -2.48 -15.30
N LEU A 31 5.22 -1.87 -16.47
CA LEU A 31 3.86 -1.74 -16.98
C LEU A 31 3.27 -3.10 -17.37
N ASN A 32 4.06 -3.99 -18.00
CA ASN A 32 3.63 -5.34 -18.33
C ASN A 32 3.32 -6.16 -17.06
N ASN A 33 4.15 -6.07 -16.02
CA ASN A 33 3.90 -6.72 -14.74
C ASN A 33 2.60 -6.21 -14.10
N MET A 34 2.35 -4.91 -14.16
CA MET A 34 1.09 -4.32 -13.69
C MET A 34 -0.11 -4.90 -14.46
N CYS A 35 -0.05 -4.94 -15.80
CA CYS A 35 -1.10 -5.51 -16.64
C CYS A 35 -1.33 -7.00 -16.34
N MET A 36 -0.26 -7.77 -16.12
CA MET A 36 -0.34 -9.18 -15.75
C MET A 36 -1.06 -9.38 -14.41
N LEU A 37 -0.69 -8.62 -13.38
CA LEU A 37 -1.34 -8.70 -12.07
C LEU A 37 -2.81 -8.28 -12.13
N LEU A 38 -3.12 -7.21 -12.89
CA LEU A 38 -4.49 -6.78 -13.11
C LEU A 38 -5.32 -7.83 -13.86
N SER A 39 -4.74 -8.52 -14.86
CA SER A 39 -5.46 -9.56 -15.60
C SER A 39 -5.85 -10.72 -14.69
N VAL A 40 -4.95 -11.19 -13.83
CA VAL A 40 -5.25 -12.22 -12.81
C VAL A 40 -6.36 -11.74 -11.87
N GLY A 41 -6.27 -10.50 -11.37
CA GLY A 41 -7.28 -9.91 -10.50
C GLY A 41 -8.65 -9.81 -11.17
N PHE A 42 -8.71 -9.37 -12.43
CA PHE A 42 -9.96 -9.28 -13.19
C PHE A 42 -10.59 -10.64 -13.49
N ILE A 43 -9.78 -11.66 -13.80
CA ILE A 43 -10.27 -13.03 -14.01
C ILE A 43 -10.94 -13.56 -12.73
N MET A 44 -10.28 -13.36 -11.58
CA MET A 44 -10.84 -13.78 -10.28
C MET A 44 -12.11 -13.00 -9.94
N LEU A 45 -12.08 -11.69 -10.11
CA LEU A 45 -13.23 -10.83 -9.79
C LEU A 45 -14.44 -11.13 -10.69
N CYS A 46 -14.19 -11.32 -12.00
CA CYS A 46 -15.26 -11.68 -12.96
C CYS A 46 -15.89 -13.04 -12.63
N ARG A 47 -15.14 -13.96 -12.03
CA ARG A 47 -15.66 -15.22 -11.55
C ARG A 47 -16.55 -15.07 -10.33
N LEU A 48 -16.21 -14.17 -9.40
CA LEU A 48 -16.96 -13.93 -8.17
C LEU A 48 -18.22 -13.10 -8.44
N ASP A 49 -18.05 -11.95 -9.07
CA ASP A 49 -19.13 -11.01 -9.37
C ASP A 49 -18.77 -10.11 -10.56
N ILE A 50 -19.51 -10.24 -11.65
CA ILE A 50 -19.26 -9.47 -12.86
C ILE A 50 -19.55 -7.97 -12.68
N ALA A 51 -20.49 -7.59 -11.80
CA ALA A 51 -20.77 -6.19 -11.52
C ALA A 51 -19.60 -5.50 -10.83
N SER A 52 -18.99 -6.17 -9.86
CA SER A 52 -17.77 -5.73 -9.19
C SER A 52 -16.58 -5.68 -10.14
N ALA A 53 -16.47 -6.63 -11.08
CA ALA A 53 -15.42 -6.63 -12.08
C ALA A 53 -15.51 -5.41 -13.01
N ASN A 54 -16.71 -5.08 -13.51
CA ASN A 54 -16.95 -3.89 -14.34
C ASN A 54 -16.65 -2.59 -13.58
N LYS A 55 -17.09 -2.48 -12.32
CA LYS A 55 -16.76 -1.35 -11.46
C LYS A 55 -15.25 -1.20 -11.26
N GLN A 56 -14.57 -2.30 -11.03
CA GLN A 56 -13.12 -2.30 -10.84
C GLN A 56 -12.38 -1.90 -12.12
N LEU A 57 -12.80 -2.36 -13.30
CA LEU A 57 -12.22 -1.97 -14.57
C LEU A 57 -12.33 -0.44 -14.79
N LEU A 58 -13.49 0.14 -14.48
CA LEU A 58 -13.69 1.58 -14.56
C LEU A 58 -12.75 2.34 -13.60
N ILE A 59 -12.65 1.89 -12.34
CA ILE A 59 -11.76 2.50 -11.34
C ILE A 59 -10.30 2.45 -11.80
N VAL A 60 -9.86 1.30 -12.33
CA VAL A 60 -8.49 1.13 -12.83
C VAL A 60 -8.25 2.00 -14.06
N ALA A 61 -9.20 2.12 -14.96
CA ALA A 61 -9.10 3.00 -16.15
C ALA A 61 -8.98 4.48 -15.73
N CYS A 62 -9.82 4.95 -14.82
CA CYS A 62 -9.74 6.31 -14.27
C CYS A 62 -8.40 6.55 -13.54
N GLY A 63 -7.98 5.62 -12.69
CA GLY A 63 -6.70 5.70 -11.97
C GLY A 63 -5.51 5.74 -12.93
N SER A 64 -5.54 4.96 -14.00
CA SER A 64 -4.50 4.95 -15.04
C SER A 64 -4.45 6.26 -15.82
N ALA A 65 -5.61 6.87 -16.11
CA ALA A 65 -5.68 8.19 -16.74
C ALA A 65 -5.03 9.28 -15.85
N VAL A 66 -5.32 9.25 -14.55
CA VAL A 66 -4.67 10.13 -13.56
C VAL A 66 -3.16 9.87 -13.52
N ALA A 67 -2.75 8.58 -13.47
CA ALA A 67 -1.33 8.21 -13.45
C ALA A 67 -0.55 8.68 -14.68
N LEU A 68 -1.20 8.77 -15.85
CA LEU A 68 -0.58 9.32 -17.05
C LEU A 68 -0.29 10.83 -16.92
N VAL A 69 -1.08 11.57 -16.17
CA VAL A 69 -0.92 13.03 -16.00
C VAL A 69 0.14 13.37 -14.94
N ILE A 70 0.29 12.55 -13.91
CA ILE A 70 1.18 12.82 -12.76
C ILE A 70 2.63 13.16 -13.17
N PRO A 71 3.34 12.39 -14.03
CA PRO A 71 4.72 12.71 -14.38
C PRO A 71 4.88 14.06 -15.11
N VAL A 72 3.90 14.43 -15.94
CA VAL A 72 3.88 15.73 -16.61
C VAL A 72 3.68 16.84 -15.59
N MET A 73 2.75 16.65 -14.66
CA MET A 73 2.47 17.59 -13.59
C MET A 73 3.70 17.83 -12.71
N ILE A 74 4.36 16.75 -12.25
CA ILE A 74 5.57 16.84 -11.41
C ILE A 74 6.71 17.57 -12.14
N ARG A 75 6.87 17.33 -13.44
CA ARG A 75 7.91 18.02 -14.25
C ARG A 75 7.64 19.51 -14.40
N ARG A 76 6.39 19.93 -14.54
CA ARG A 76 5.98 21.32 -14.74
C ARG A 76 5.88 22.11 -13.44
N MET A 77 5.42 21.48 -12.36
CA MET A 77 5.13 22.13 -11.07
C MET A 77 6.35 22.10 -10.16
N LYS A 78 7.35 22.95 -10.45
CA LYS A 78 8.59 23.00 -9.65
C LYS A 78 8.38 23.37 -8.19
N PHE A 79 7.30 24.10 -7.87
CA PHE A 79 6.96 24.50 -6.50
C PHE A 79 6.61 23.31 -5.57
N LEU A 80 6.26 22.15 -6.13
CA LEU A 80 6.00 20.94 -5.34
C LEU A 80 7.19 20.55 -4.45
N LYS A 81 8.41 20.92 -4.83
CA LYS A 81 9.62 20.66 -4.04
C LYS A 81 9.71 21.51 -2.77
N ASP A 82 9.01 22.63 -2.73
CA ASP A 82 9.09 23.59 -1.63
C ASP A 82 7.94 23.42 -0.61
N LEU A 83 6.98 22.54 -0.89
CA LEU A 83 5.81 22.27 -0.06
C LEU A 83 6.07 21.21 1.03
N THR A 84 7.31 21.00 1.46
CA THR A 84 7.70 19.96 2.43
C THR A 84 6.83 19.95 3.69
N TRP A 85 6.62 21.12 4.30
CA TRP A 85 5.84 21.25 5.52
C TRP A 85 4.33 21.08 5.31
N VAL A 86 3.84 21.43 4.13
CA VAL A 86 2.44 21.21 3.75
C VAL A 86 2.16 19.70 3.67
N TYR A 87 3.06 18.94 3.05
CA TYR A 87 2.92 17.48 2.98
C TYR A 87 2.98 16.83 4.37
N ALA A 88 3.94 17.24 5.21
CA ALA A 88 4.05 16.74 6.58
C ALA A 88 2.79 17.05 7.39
N GLY A 89 2.35 18.31 7.36
CA GLY A 89 1.16 18.75 8.09
C GLY A 89 -0.12 18.07 7.62
N LEU A 90 -0.33 18.01 6.30
CA LEU A 90 -1.49 17.33 5.71
C LEU A 90 -1.53 15.84 6.09
N GLY A 91 -0.39 15.15 6.03
CA GLY A 91 -0.30 13.74 6.42
C GLY A 91 -0.68 13.52 7.88
N VAL A 92 -0.10 14.30 8.80
CA VAL A 92 -0.38 14.18 10.23
C VAL A 92 -1.83 14.57 10.58
N VAL A 93 -2.36 15.63 9.98
CA VAL A 93 -3.74 16.07 10.21
C VAL A 93 -4.75 15.02 9.71
N LEU A 94 -4.54 14.49 8.51
CA LEU A 94 -5.41 13.44 7.98
C LEU A 94 -5.34 12.16 8.82
N LEU A 95 -4.14 11.75 9.28
CA LEU A 95 -4.02 10.60 10.19
C LEU A 95 -4.67 10.86 11.54
N GLY A 96 -4.51 12.07 12.09
CA GLY A 96 -5.19 12.49 13.32
C GLY A 96 -6.72 12.46 13.16
N ALA A 97 -7.23 12.93 12.03
CA ALA A 97 -8.65 12.85 11.71
C ALA A 97 -9.15 11.39 11.64
N VAL A 98 -8.36 10.49 11.01
CA VAL A 98 -8.67 9.06 10.99
C VAL A 98 -8.72 8.47 12.41
N LEU A 99 -7.76 8.81 13.25
CA LEU A 99 -7.70 8.30 14.63
C LEU A 99 -8.94 8.68 15.44
N VAL A 100 -9.47 9.90 15.22
CA VAL A 100 -10.62 10.44 15.97
C VAL A 100 -11.96 10.09 15.34
N LEU A 101 -12.08 10.24 14.01
CA LEU A 101 -13.37 10.25 13.31
C LEU A 101 -13.67 8.95 12.54
N ALA A 102 -12.65 8.10 12.27
CA ALA A 102 -12.87 6.94 11.43
C ALA A 102 -13.72 5.86 12.12
N GLN A 103 -14.60 5.27 11.32
CA GLN A 103 -15.37 4.11 11.74
C GLN A 103 -14.48 2.86 11.81
N THR A 104 -14.76 2.01 12.80
CA THR A 104 -14.03 0.75 12.98
C THR A 104 -14.56 -0.26 11.97
N SER A 105 -13.69 -0.72 11.07
CA SER A 105 -13.97 -1.79 10.12
C SER A 105 -12.96 -2.91 10.32
N TYR A 106 -13.46 -4.16 10.48
CA TYR A 106 -12.60 -5.33 10.76
C TYR A 106 -11.60 -5.11 11.92
N GLY A 107 -12.02 -4.40 12.96
CA GLY A 107 -11.19 -4.14 14.15
C GLY A 107 -10.16 -3.01 14.01
N ALA A 108 -10.05 -2.37 12.85
CA ALA A 108 -9.18 -1.22 12.62
C ALA A 108 -9.98 0.03 12.20
N LYS A 109 -9.48 1.22 12.53
CA LYS A 109 -10.04 2.50 12.07
C LYS A 109 -9.50 2.80 10.67
N LEU A 110 -10.21 2.39 9.62
CA LEU A 110 -9.70 2.39 8.26
C LEU A 110 -10.38 3.39 7.34
N SER A 111 -11.69 3.61 7.49
CA SER A 111 -12.45 4.40 6.52
C SER A 111 -13.10 5.64 7.12
N LEU A 112 -13.06 6.71 6.36
CA LEU A 112 -13.78 7.95 6.57
C LEU A 112 -14.75 8.12 5.39
N MET A 113 -16.06 8.04 5.61
CA MET A 113 -17.07 8.14 4.53
C MET A 113 -16.86 7.17 3.37
N GLY A 114 -16.34 5.94 3.63
CA GLY A 114 -16.09 4.94 2.59
C GLY A 114 -14.78 5.13 1.80
N ILE A 115 -14.00 6.17 2.09
CA ILE A 115 -12.66 6.37 1.54
C ILE A 115 -11.64 5.98 2.61
N GLN A 116 -10.56 5.33 2.21
CA GLN A 116 -9.46 5.00 3.11
C GLN A 116 -8.38 6.11 3.03
N PRO A 117 -8.31 7.05 3.99
CA PRO A 117 -7.41 8.19 3.89
C PRO A 117 -5.93 7.79 3.87
N SER A 118 -5.56 6.64 4.45
CA SER A 118 -4.18 6.13 4.45
C SER A 118 -3.61 5.97 3.03
N GLU A 119 -4.46 5.76 2.00
CA GLU A 119 -4.02 5.70 0.61
C GLU A 119 -3.50 7.07 0.11
N VAL A 120 -4.22 8.14 0.44
CA VAL A 120 -3.80 9.52 0.10
C VAL A 120 -2.59 9.93 0.93
N ILE A 121 -2.57 9.53 2.20
CA ILE A 121 -1.49 9.89 3.12
C ILE A 121 -0.17 9.22 2.71
N LYS A 122 -0.19 8.01 2.14
CA LYS A 122 1.01 7.39 1.55
C LYS A 122 1.66 8.29 0.49
N LEU A 123 0.86 8.91 -0.36
CA LEU A 123 1.37 9.83 -1.38
C LEU A 123 1.98 11.08 -0.75
N THR A 124 1.26 11.72 0.19
CA THR A 124 1.78 12.92 0.87
C THR A 124 3.06 12.61 1.64
N PHE A 125 3.16 11.44 2.27
CA PHE A 125 4.36 11.00 2.96
C PHE A 125 5.56 10.83 2.03
N VAL A 126 5.36 10.19 0.87
CA VAL A 126 6.44 10.05 -0.14
C VAL A 126 6.86 11.41 -0.68
N PHE A 127 5.91 12.33 -0.95
CA PHE A 127 6.23 13.69 -1.37
C PHE A 127 6.97 14.47 -0.28
N PHE A 128 6.59 14.33 0.98
CA PHE A 128 7.32 14.90 2.13
C PHE A 128 8.77 14.42 2.14
N MET A 129 8.98 13.10 2.13
CA MET A 129 10.32 12.50 2.15
C MET A 129 11.15 12.95 0.95
N ALA A 130 10.56 12.90 -0.25
CA ALA A 130 11.23 13.30 -1.48
C ALA A 130 11.62 14.79 -1.47
N SER A 131 10.74 15.68 -1.03
CA SER A 131 11.01 17.13 -0.97
C SER A 131 12.06 17.48 0.07
N LEU A 132 12.03 16.82 1.25
CA LEU A 132 12.98 17.04 2.34
C LEU A 132 14.39 16.58 1.96
N LEU A 133 14.50 15.45 1.26
CA LEU A 133 15.74 14.78 0.91
C LEU A 133 16.25 15.10 -0.51
N ALA A 134 15.49 15.87 -1.32
CA ALA A 134 15.85 16.21 -2.70
C ALA A 134 17.09 17.10 -2.85
N ARG A 135 17.38 17.89 -1.81
CA ARG A 135 18.58 18.75 -1.72
C ARG A 135 19.66 18.03 -0.91
N GLU A 136 20.70 18.75 -0.48
CA GLU A 136 21.75 18.18 0.38
C GLU A 136 21.15 17.43 1.58
N VAL A 137 21.56 16.18 1.74
CA VAL A 137 21.08 15.33 2.84
C VAL A 137 22.00 15.53 4.05
N THR A 138 21.55 16.37 4.98
CA THR A 138 22.25 16.60 6.25
C THR A 138 21.71 15.67 7.34
N PHE A 139 22.52 15.41 8.37
CA PHE A 139 22.10 14.62 9.54
C PHE A 139 20.80 15.17 10.16
N LYS A 140 20.68 16.51 10.28
CA LYS A 140 19.46 17.15 10.81
C LYS A 140 18.21 16.80 10.01
N LYS A 141 18.31 16.74 8.67
CA LYS A 141 17.19 16.34 7.81
C LYS A 141 16.83 14.87 7.96
N VAL A 142 17.82 13.99 8.14
CA VAL A 142 17.58 12.57 8.42
C VAL A 142 16.83 12.40 9.74
N VAL A 143 17.27 13.09 10.80
CA VAL A 143 16.59 13.07 12.11
C VAL A 143 15.15 13.59 11.97
N LEU A 144 14.94 14.70 11.27
CA LEU A 144 13.60 15.24 11.04
C LEU A 144 12.71 14.24 10.27
N ALA A 145 13.24 13.63 9.20
CA ALA A 145 12.53 12.60 8.45
C ALA A 145 12.14 11.42 9.36
N THR A 146 13.05 10.99 10.23
CA THR A 146 12.81 9.91 11.20
C THR A 146 11.71 10.26 12.19
N ILE A 147 11.72 11.49 12.73
CA ILE A 147 10.68 11.94 13.68
C ILE A 147 9.32 11.96 13.00
N VAL A 148 9.21 12.55 11.82
CA VAL A 148 7.93 12.63 11.09
C VAL A 148 7.46 11.24 10.65
N ALA A 149 8.35 10.37 10.17
CA ALA A 149 8.01 9.00 9.85
C ALA A 149 7.55 8.21 11.08
N GLY A 150 8.26 8.37 12.20
CA GLY A 150 7.89 7.76 13.48
C GLY A 150 6.51 8.21 13.98
N LEU A 151 6.18 9.50 13.79
CA LEU A 151 4.86 10.04 14.12
C LEU A 151 3.76 9.40 13.25
N HIS A 152 3.96 9.29 11.92
CA HIS A 152 3.00 8.63 11.03
C HIS A 152 2.80 7.16 11.40
N VAL A 153 3.89 6.42 11.58
CA VAL A 153 3.83 5.01 12.00
C VAL A 153 3.15 4.86 13.36
N GLY A 154 3.48 5.72 14.33
CA GLY A 154 2.87 5.71 15.66
C GLY A 154 1.36 5.92 15.61
N ILE A 155 0.87 6.89 14.85
CA ILE A 155 -0.58 7.15 14.69
C ILE A 155 -1.26 5.95 14.01
N LEU A 156 -0.64 5.33 13.00
CA LEU A 156 -1.17 4.14 12.33
C LEU A 156 -1.26 2.93 13.29
N VAL A 157 -0.26 2.73 14.14
CA VAL A 157 -0.30 1.71 15.20
C VAL A 157 -1.45 1.97 16.17
N LEU A 158 -1.64 3.22 16.60
CA LEU A 158 -2.77 3.61 17.46
C LEU A 158 -4.12 3.39 16.78
N SER A 159 -4.20 3.60 15.47
CA SER A 159 -5.39 3.33 14.65
C SER A 159 -5.62 1.84 14.37
N ARG A 160 -4.77 0.94 14.87
CA ARG A 160 -4.76 -0.51 14.64
C ARG A 160 -4.52 -0.91 13.18
N ASP A 161 -4.02 0.01 12.35
CA ASP A 161 -3.64 -0.24 10.95
C ASP A 161 -2.16 -0.62 10.86
N LEU A 162 -1.85 -1.83 11.35
CA LEU A 162 -0.47 -2.34 11.37
C LEU A 162 0.07 -2.59 9.95
N GLY A 163 -0.80 -2.94 9.00
CA GLY A 163 -0.42 -3.14 7.61
C GLY A 163 0.14 -1.88 6.97
N SER A 164 -0.60 -0.77 7.06
CA SER A 164 -0.13 0.53 6.59
C SER A 164 1.12 0.98 7.36
N ALA A 165 1.19 0.77 8.68
CA ALA A 165 2.35 1.13 9.49
C ALA A 165 3.65 0.47 8.96
N VAL A 166 3.61 -0.81 8.60
CA VAL A 166 4.76 -1.51 8.00
C VAL A 166 5.11 -0.92 6.63
N ILE A 167 4.12 -0.61 5.79
CA ILE A 167 4.37 0.00 4.46
C ILE A 167 5.06 1.36 4.60
N PHE A 168 4.59 2.22 5.51
CA PHE A 168 5.22 3.52 5.78
C PHE A 168 6.64 3.37 6.30
N PHE A 169 6.85 2.42 7.20
CA PHE A 169 8.18 2.14 7.75
C PHE A 169 9.16 1.65 6.68
N VAL A 170 8.75 0.70 5.83
CA VAL A 170 9.58 0.21 4.72
C VAL A 170 9.84 1.32 3.70
N ALA A 171 8.83 2.12 3.34
CA ALA A 171 9.01 3.26 2.44
C ALA A 171 10.02 4.28 3.02
N TYR A 172 9.94 4.57 4.32
CA TYR A 172 10.91 5.42 5.02
C TYR A 172 12.33 4.86 4.89
N LEU A 173 12.54 3.57 5.20
CA LEU A 173 13.87 2.94 5.14
C LEU A 173 14.46 2.99 3.73
N VAL A 174 13.65 2.66 2.73
CA VAL A 174 14.08 2.70 1.32
C VAL A 174 14.45 4.12 0.90
N LEU A 175 13.62 5.11 1.21
CA LEU A 175 13.86 6.50 0.83
C LEU A 175 15.10 7.09 1.52
N ILE A 176 15.32 6.80 2.81
CA ILE A 176 16.54 7.20 3.53
C ILE A 176 17.78 6.54 2.90
N TYR A 177 17.71 5.23 2.62
CA TYR A 177 18.84 4.53 2.02
C TYR A 177 19.16 5.06 0.62
N VAL A 178 18.17 5.24 -0.23
CA VAL A 178 18.35 5.77 -1.60
C VAL A 178 18.95 7.19 -1.57
N SER A 179 18.52 8.02 -0.63
CA SER A 179 18.97 9.41 -0.52
C SER A 179 20.37 9.54 0.09
N THR A 180 20.70 8.72 1.09
CA THR A 180 21.96 8.82 1.83
C THR A 180 23.06 7.93 1.25
N ARG A 181 22.69 6.84 0.59
CA ARG A 181 23.58 5.76 0.12
C ARG A 181 24.44 5.14 1.23
N LYS A 182 24.04 5.32 2.51
CA LYS A 182 24.76 4.81 3.68
C LYS A 182 23.98 3.66 4.31
N PRO A 183 24.48 2.40 4.26
CA PRO A 183 23.78 1.24 4.84
C PRO A 183 23.63 1.34 6.36
N ALA A 184 24.47 2.12 7.04
CA ALA A 184 24.35 2.33 8.48
C ALA A 184 22.97 2.89 8.90
N TYR A 185 22.40 3.81 8.12
CA TYR A 185 21.05 4.31 8.41
C TYR A 185 19.97 3.24 8.26
N LEU A 186 20.15 2.32 7.31
CA LEU A 186 19.24 1.18 7.15
C LEU A 186 19.30 0.25 8.37
N CYS A 187 20.53 -0.09 8.82
CA CYS A 187 20.73 -0.94 9.99
C CYS A 187 20.16 -0.30 11.26
N ILE A 188 20.43 1.00 11.50
CA ILE A 188 19.89 1.74 12.64
C ILE A 188 18.35 1.80 12.56
N GLY A 189 17.80 2.04 11.35
CA GLY A 189 16.35 2.08 11.15
C GLY A 189 15.71 0.73 11.44
N ILE A 190 16.27 -0.38 10.96
CA ILE A 190 15.77 -1.73 11.25
C ILE A 190 15.85 -2.01 12.75
N ALA A 191 16.99 -1.72 13.40
CA ALA A 191 17.14 -1.91 14.84
C ALA A 191 16.11 -1.09 15.63
N GLY A 192 15.91 0.19 15.27
CA GLY A 192 14.90 1.07 15.87
C GLY A 192 13.47 0.56 15.64
N GLY A 193 13.16 0.08 14.43
CA GLY A 193 11.87 -0.51 14.10
C GLY A 193 11.59 -1.79 14.89
N THR A 194 12.60 -2.66 15.03
CA THR A 194 12.49 -3.87 15.85
C THR A 194 12.24 -3.52 17.31
N ALA A 195 13.00 -2.57 17.88
CA ALA A 195 12.76 -2.10 19.23
C ALA A 195 11.35 -1.51 19.40
N GLY A 196 10.91 -0.69 18.43
CA GLY A 196 9.54 -0.15 18.42
C GLY A 196 8.47 -1.23 18.35
N ALA A 197 8.67 -2.29 17.55
CA ALA A 197 7.76 -3.42 17.46
C ALA A 197 7.66 -4.20 18.79
N VAL A 198 8.79 -4.40 19.49
CA VAL A 198 8.82 -5.03 20.83
C VAL A 198 8.04 -4.17 21.83
N VAL A 199 8.27 -2.86 21.84
CA VAL A 199 7.53 -1.93 22.71
C VAL A 199 6.03 -1.98 22.38
N ALA A 200 5.66 -1.94 21.09
CA ALA A 200 4.28 -2.02 20.66
C ALA A 200 3.61 -3.35 21.08
N TYR A 201 4.33 -4.45 21.02
CA TYR A 201 3.85 -5.76 21.50
C TYR A 201 3.50 -5.74 23.00
N HIS A 202 4.30 -5.08 23.82
CA HIS A 202 4.03 -4.99 25.26
C HIS A 202 2.91 -4.01 25.61
N LEU A 203 2.83 -2.90 24.86
CA LEU A 203 1.86 -1.82 25.15
C LEU A 203 0.46 -2.08 24.58
N PHE A 204 0.37 -2.71 23.38
CA PHE A 204 -0.89 -2.78 22.64
C PHE A 204 -1.42 -4.22 22.52
N GLY A 205 -2.63 -4.47 23.06
CA GLY A 205 -3.31 -5.76 22.99
C GLY A 205 -3.54 -6.25 21.56
N HIS A 206 -3.91 -5.38 20.63
CA HIS A 206 -4.15 -5.74 19.23
C HIS A 206 -2.86 -6.17 18.49
N VAL A 207 -1.68 -5.69 18.90
CA VAL A 207 -0.40 -6.19 18.37
C VAL A 207 -0.15 -7.61 18.87
N ARG A 208 -0.40 -7.88 20.15
CA ARG A 208 -0.29 -9.24 20.71
C ARG A 208 -1.24 -10.23 20.03
N GLN A 209 -2.49 -9.81 19.77
CA GLN A 209 -3.46 -10.62 19.03
C GLN A 209 -2.94 -11.00 17.63
N ARG A 210 -2.37 -10.06 16.89
CA ARG A 210 -1.76 -10.35 15.57
C ARG A 210 -0.58 -11.30 15.66
N VAL A 211 0.27 -11.16 16.67
CA VAL A 211 1.40 -12.08 16.90
C VAL A 211 0.89 -13.47 17.30
N SER A 212 -0.15 -13.57 18.14
CA SER A 212 -0.79 -14.84 18.50
C SER A 212 -1.38 -15.53 17.27
N ALA A 213 -2.13 -14.80 16.45
CA ALA A 213 -2.70 -15.31 15.20
C ALA A 213 -1.63 -15.77 14.20
N TRP A 214 -0.46 -15.13 14.19
CA TRP A 214 0.66 -15.57 13.36
C TRP A 214 1.35 -16.83 13.90
N LYS A 215 1.48 -16.97 15.23
CA LYS A 215 2.14 -18.13 15.86
C LYS A 215 1.28 -19.38 15.78
N ASP A 216 0.01 -19.28 16.13
CA ASP A 216 -0.95 -20.38 16.12
C ASP A 216 -2.30 -19.88 15.61
N PRO A 217 -2.47 -19.80 14.29
CA PRO A 217 -3.70 -19.31 13.69
C PRO A 217 -4.90 -20.23 13.93
N MET A 218 -4.65 -21.55 14.15
CA MET A 218 -5.72 -22.53 14.40
C MET A 218 -6.36 -22.32 15.76
N ALA A 219 -5.57 -22.00 16.79
CA ALA A 219 -6.10 -21.75 18.15
C ALA A 219 -7.04 -20.53 18.20
N VAL A 220 -6.91 -19.58 17.27
CA VAL A 220 -7.73 -18.35 17.17
C VAL A 220 -8.52 -18.28 15.87
N TYR A 221 -8.88 -19.43 15.31
CA TYR A 221 -9.54 -19.55 13.99
C TYR A 221 -10.81 -18.72 13.85
N GLN A 222 -11.66 -18.68 14.88
CA GLN A 222 -12.94 -17.96 14.82
C GLN A 222 -12.81 -16.42 14.86
N ASN A 223 -11.62 -15.92 15.16
CA ASN A 223 -11.33 -14.49 15.34
C ASN A 223 -10.20 -14.01 14.40
N GLU A 224 -9.09 -13.61 14.99
CA GLU A 224 -7.98 -13.01 14.28
C GLU A 224 -7.21 -13.97 13.36
N GLY A 225 -7.29 -15.27 13.61
CA GLY A 225 -6.65 -16.31 12.81
C GLY A 225 -7.39 -16.67 11.52
N TYR A 226 -8.67 -16.30 11.38
CA TYR A 226 -9.53 -16.72 10.28
C TYR A 226 -8.90 -16.54 8.90
N GLN A 227 -8.39 -15.34 8.59
CA GLN A 227 -7.79 -15.04 7.28
C GLN A 227 -6.55 -15.91 6.99
N ILE A 228 -5.71 -16.14 8.01
CA ILE A 228 -4.50 -16.94 7.87
C ILE A 228 -4.86 -18.40 7.64
N VAL A 229 -5.81 -18.93 8.42
CA VAL A 229 -6.25 -20.33 8.30
C VAL A 229 -6.94 -20.58 6.96
N GLN A 230 -7.79 -19.69 6.49
CA GLN A 230 -8.40 -19.80 5.16
C GLN A 230 -7.35 -19.78 4.04
N SER A 231 -6.32 -18.94 4.18
CA SER A 231 -5.20 -18.96 3.26
C SER A 231 -4.42 -20.28 3.27
N LEU A 232 -4.18 -20.84 4.47
CA LEU A 232 -3.53 -22.14 4.62
C LEU A 232 -4.37 -23.29 4.02
N PHE A 233 -5.68 -23.26 4.22
CA PHE A 233 -6.60 -24.22 3.60
C PHE A 233 -6.58 -24.08 2.06
N ALA A 234 -6.63 -22.87 1.54
CA ALA A 234 -6.55 -22.65 0.11
C ALA A 234 -5.22 -23.15 -0.50
N ILE A 235 -4.10 -22.93 0.20
CA ILE A 235 -2.78 -23.44 -0.22
C ILE A 235 -2.75 -24.98 -0.10
N GLY A 236 -3.24 -25.53 0.99
CA GLY A 236 -3.24 -26.98 1.23
C GLY A 236 -4.11 -27.73 0.22
N THR A 237 -5.30 -27.22 -0.09
CA THR A 237 -6.21 -27.84 -1.07
C THR A 237 -5.76 -27.62 -2.50
N GLY A 238 -5.15 -26.48 -2.82
CA GLY A 238 -4.69 -26.14 -4.17
C GLY A 238 -3.36 -26.78 -4.54
N GLY A 239 -2.46 -26.98 -3.58
CA GLY A 239 -1.10 -27.43 -3.87
C GLY A 239 -0.36 -26.51 -4.85
N TRP A 240 0.57 -27.07 -5.60
CA TRP A 240 1.39 -26.30 -6.57
C TRP A 240 0.66 -25.83 -7.82
N PHE A 241 -0.34 -26.59 -8.29
CA PHE A 241 -1.03 -26.36 -9.57
C PHE A 241 -2.49 -25.95 -9.41
N GLY A 242 -2.98 -25.81 -8.19
CA GLY A 242 -4.38 -25.54 -7.93
C GLY A 242 -5.27 -26.78 -8.15
N MET A 243 -6.55 -26.64 -7.83
CA MET A 243 -7.55 -27.71 -8.01
C MET A 243 -7.99 -27.89 -9.45
N GLY A 244 -7.55 -27.06 -10.37
CA GLY A 244 -8.00 -27.00 -11.77
C GLY A 244 -8.85 -25.78 -12.08
N LEU A 245 -8.99 -25.49 -13.37
CA LEU A 245 -9.76 -24.34 -13.87
C LEU A 245 -11.23 -24.47 -13.42
N CYS A 246 -11.74 -23.45 -12.77
CA CYS A 246 -13.11 -23.38 -12.27
C CYS A 246 -13.50 -24.40 -11.18
N GLN A 247 -12.58 -25.14 -10.60
CA GLN A 247 -12.88 -26.16 -9.56
C GLN A 247 -12.65 -25.69 -8.12
N GLY A 248 -11.99 -24.55 -7.89
CA GLY A 248 -11.84 -23.97 -6.55
C GLY A 248 -13.15 -23.36 -6.02
N SER A 249 -13.26 -23.21 -4.71
CA SER A 249 -14.40 -22.57 -4.02
C SER A 249 -13.94 -21.26 -3.36
N PRO A 250 -13.79 -20.16 -4.11
CA PRO A 250 -13.25 -18.90 -3.58
C PRO A 250 -14.20 -18.17 -2.63
N GLU A 251 -15.46 -18.63 -2.51
CA GLU A 251 -16.50 -18.02 -1.67
C GLU A 251 -16.64 -18.69 -0.28
N LYS A 252 -15.86 -19.73 -0.02
CA LYS A 252 -15.90 -20.48 1.24
C LYS A 252 -14.69 -20.13 2.12
#